data_8c98f06e0ef04071e948c7a4a052628f
#
_entry.id   8c98f06e0ef04071e948c7a4a052628f
#
_cell.length_a   1.000
_cell.length_b   1.000
_cell.length_c   1.000
_cell.angle_alpha   90.00
_cell.angle_beta   90.00
_cell.angle_gamma   90.00
#
_symmetry.space_group_name_H-M   'P 1'
#
loop_
_entity.id
_entity.type
_entity.pdbx_description
1 polymer ?
#
loop_
_entity_poly.entity_id
_entity_poly.type
_entity_poly.pdbx_seq_one_letter_code
_entity_poly.pdbx_strand_id
1 'polypeptide(L)'
;IRKICKEKDLELLEVKSGKSPVLRFAQVVVNGVAAVAETKTRKPEAGQAVVLLKWAGMEGMLRVTEEKEEQLKERFSPAFLAQIKSYAPQVFSIKEMRKAREAGAFGLRQIGEGGILAELYRMAKEEGLGLDLELQNISLLQETVEVCEQFHLNPYQMTSTGSFLAVVSDQSAFLRQMEEAEIPVSMIGYFTDNNDKIIRNGEEIRYIDRPAPDAVYGIFSEPKEK
;
A
#
# COMPACT_ATOMS: atom_id res chain seq x y z
N ILE A 1 21.83 0.47 -3.34
CA ILE A 1 21.62 1.13 -2.03
C ILE A 1 22.38 2.46 -1.99
N ARG A 2 23.72 2.53 -2.14
CA ARG A 2 24.52 3.77 -2.05
C ARG A 2 23.98 4.91 -2.91
N LYS A 3 23.60 4.61 -4.17
CA LYS A 3 23.04 5.59 -5.10
C LYS A 3 21.71 6.16 -4.58
N ILE A 4 20.81 5.30 -4.14
CA ILE A 4 19.49 5.68 -3.60
C ILE A 4 19.64 6.52 -2.31
N CYS A 5 20.52 6.12 -1.39
CA CYS A 5 20.77 6.89 -0.18
C CYS A 5 21.23 8.31 -0.52
N LYS A 6 22.17 8.45 -1.45
CA LYS A 6 22.67 9.75 -1.92
C LYS A 6 21.56 10.59 -2.57
N GLU A 7 20.74 9.99 -3.43
CA GLU A 7 19.62 10.67 -4.11
C GLU A 7 18.50 11.11 -3.15
N LYS A 8 18.35 10.42 -2.02
CA LYS A 8 17.31 10.68 -1.02
C LYS A 8 17.82 11.39 0.23
N ASP A 9 19.06 11.85 0.21
CA ASP A 9 19.71 12.53 1.33
C ASP A 9 19.67 11.69 2.63
N LEU A 10 19.96 10.39 2.48
CA LEU A 10 20.04 9.45 3.58
C LEU A 10 21.50 9.13 3.90
N GLU A 11 21.89 9.23 5.16
CA GLU A 11 23.21 8.83 5.62
C GLU A 11 23.34 7.31 5.60
N LEU A 12 24.33 6.78 4.90
CA LEU A 12 24.62 5.37 4.86
C LEU A 12 25.73 5.05 5.86
N LEU A 13 25.35 4.61 7.05
CA LEU A 13 26.27 4.36 8.15
C LEU A 13 27.21 3.19 7.88
N GLU A 14 26.67 2.05 7.47
CA GLU A 14 27.46 0.85 7.27
C GLU A 14 26.88 -0.05 6.16
N VAL A 15 27.76 -0.73 5.43
CA VAL A 15 27.41 -1.82 4.51
C VAL A 15 28.32 -3.00 4.80
N LYS A 16 27.73 -4.10 5.23
CA LYS A 16 28.42 -5.39 5.38
C LYS A 16 27.98 -6.33 4.28
N SER A 17 28.92 -7.08 3.72
CA SER A 17 28.64 -8.17 2.80
C SER A 17 29.40 -9.41 3.25
N GLY A 18 28.82 -10.57 3.04
CA GLY A 18 29.42 -11.83 3.44
C GLY A 18 28.80 -13.00 2.70
N LYS A 19 29.44 -14.15 2.78
CA LYS A 19 28.89 -15.43 2.30
C LYS A 19 28.31 -16.19 3.48
N SER A 20 27.13 -16.75 3.30
CA SER A 20 26.51 -17.66 4.27
C SER A 20 26.58 -19.11 3.75
N PRO A 21 27.02 -20.07 4.54
CA PRO A 21 27.04 -21.47 4.13
C PRO A 21 25.64 -22.11 4.08
N VAL A 22 24.63 -21.42 4.65
CA VAL A 22 23.27 -21.96 4.76
C VAL A 22 22.28 -21.27 3.82
N LEU A 23 22.59 -20.09 3.29
CA LEU A 23 21.70 -19.39 2.34
C LEU A 23 22.04 -19.81 0.91
N ARG A 24 21.01 -20.23 0.18
CA ARG A 24 21.12 -20.64 -1.24
C ARG A 24 20.86 -19.50 -2.22
N PHE A 25 20.39 -18.35 -1.73
CA PHE A 25 20.08 -17.16 -2.53
C PHE A 25 20.59 -15.90 -1.83
N ALA A 26 20.75 -14.84 -2.60
CA ALA A 26 21.16 -13.55 -2.05
C ALA A 26 20.04 -12.97 -1.16
N GLN A 27 20.40 -12.51 0.02
CA GLN A 27 19.50 -11.81 0.94
C GLN A 27 20.06 -10.42 1.24
N VAL A 28 19.18 -9.43 1.22
CA VAL A 28 19.50 -8.05 1.61
C VAL A 28 18.66 -7.68 2.82
N VAL A 29 19.32 -7.25 3.89
CA VAL A 29 18.66 -6.71 5.08
C VAL A 29 19.03 -5.23 5.20
N VAL A 30 18.04 -4.39 5.34
CA VAL A 30 18.22 -2.94 5.51
C VAL A 30 17.62 -2.52 6.85
N ASN A 31 18.44 -1.86 7.68
CA ASN A 31 17.98 -1.26 8.93
C ASN A 31 18.08 0.26 8.81
N GLY A 32 17.06 0.95 9.24
CA GLY A 32 17.02 2.41 9.29
C GLY A 32 16.86 2.89 10.73
N VAL A 33 17.54 3.99 11.07
CA VAL A 33 17.37 4.70 12.34
C VAL A 33 17.07 6.15 12.03
N ALA A 34 16.05 6.69 12.67
CA ALA A 34 15.69 8.09 12.53
C ALA A 34 15.44 8.70 13.90
N ALA A 35 15.89 9.95 14.09
CA ALA A 35 15.47 10.74 15.22
C ALA A 35 14.07 11.31 14.94
N VAL A 36 13.15 11.10 15.86
CA VAL A 36 11.79 11.63 15.77
C VAL A 36 11.65 12.74 16.82
N ALA A 37 11.27 13.94 16.37
CA ALA A 37 10.85 14.97 17.32
C ALA A 37 9.60 14.48 18.07
N GLU A 38 9.51 14.73 19.38
CA GLU A 38 8.31 14.42 20.15
C GLU A 38 7.10 15.11 19.50
N THR A 39 6.28 14.31 18.84
CA THR A 39 4.99 14.77 18.33
C THR A 39 3.89 14.18 19.21
N LYS A 40 2.96 15.01 19.66
CA LYS A 40 1.75 14.50 20.31
C LYS A 40 1.04 13.60 19.31
N THR A 41 1.05 12.29 19.56
CA THR A 41 0.39 11.31 18.73
C THR A 41 -1.12 11.50 18.89
N ARG A 42 -1.78 12.00 17.85
CA ARG A 42 -3.23 12.05 17.81
C ARG A 42 -3.76 10.66 17.53
N LYS A 43 -4.70 10.21 18.34
CA LYS A 43 -5.39 8.91 18.12
C LYS A 43 -6.63 9.13 17.25
N PRO A 44 -6.95 8.17 16.39
CA PRO A 44 -8.23 8.12 15.70
C PRO A 44 -9.41 8.02 16.68
N GLU A 45 -10.54 8.58 16.26
CA GLU A 45 -11.81 8.53 16.97
C GLU A 45 -12.91 8.09 16.02
N ALA A 46 -13.98 7.52 16.57
CA ALA A 46 -15.16 7.14 15.79
C ALA A 46 -15.73 8.34 15.02
N GLY A 47 -16.18 8.11 13.80
CA GLY A 47 -16.69 9.14 12.89
C GLY A 47 -15.62 9.83 12.05
N GLN A 48 -14.34 9.62 12.33
CA GLN A 48 -13.28 10.19 11.49
C GLN A 48 -13.07 9.38 10.22
N ALA A 49 -12.79 10.09 9.13
CA ALA A 49 -12.64 9.48 7.83
C ALA A 49 -11.28 8.79 7.66
N VAL A 50 -11.31 7.63 7.01
CA VAL A 50 -10.14 6.92 6.54
C VAL A 50 -9.97 7.18 5.05
N VAL A 51 -8.79 7.63 4.66
CA VAL A 51 -8.45 7.94 3.27
C VAL A 51 -7.30 7.07 2.79
N LEU A 52 -7.37 6.70 1.51
CA LEU A 52 -6.27 6.08 0.78
C LEU A 52 -5.61 7.14 -0.10
N LEU A 53 -4.31 7.30 0.03
CA LEU A 53 -3.50 8.10 -0.87
C LEU A 53 -2.79 7.17 -1.86
N LYS A 54 -2.93 7.51 -3.14
CA LYS A 54 -2.52 6.75 -4.31
C LYS A 54 -3.34 5.45 -4.48
N TRP A 55 -2.75 4.34 -4.86
CA TRP A 55 -3.48 3.18 -5.38
C TRP A 55 -3.11 1.89 -4.64
N ALA A 56 -4.10 1.09 -4.30
CA ALA A 56 -3.85 -0.23 -3.73
C ALA A 56 -3.22 -1.18 -4.77
N GLY A 57 -2.38 -2.11 -4.31
CA GLY A 57 -1.75 -3.15 -5.13
C GLY A 57 -0.66 -2.66 -6.10
N MET A 58 -0.31 -1.37 -6.13
CA MET A 58 0.62 -0.81 -7.11
C MET A 58 2.01 -1.46 -7.06
N GLU A 59 2.63 -1.60 -5.90
CA GLU A 59 3.92 -2.26 -5.80
C GLU A 59 3.83 -3.73 -6.18
N GLY A 60 2.77 -4.42 -5.73
CA GLY A 60 2.53 -5.81 -6.09
C GLY A 60 2.43 -6.01 -7.59
N MET A 61 1.71 -5.14 -8.29
CA MET A 61 1.66 -5.14 -9.76
C MET A 61 3.06 -5.00 -10.38
N LEU A 62 3.88 -4.07 -9.88
CA LEU A 62 5.25 -3.89 -10.37
C LEU A 62 6.09 -5.15 -10.17
N ARG A 63 6.01 -5.78 -8.99
CA ARG A 63 6.73 -7.03 -8.69
C ARG A 63 6.28 -8.19 -9.57
N VAL A 64 4.97 -8.37 -9.74
CA VAL A 64 4.43 -9.40 -10.64
C VAL A 64 4.91 -9.16 -12.07
N THR A 65 4.92 -7.90 -12.52
CA THR A 65 5.37 -7.55 -13.86
C THR A 65 6.86 -7.85 -14.06
N GLU A 66 7.70 -7.61 -13.05
CA GLU A 66 9.13 -7.94 -13.12
C GLU A 66 9.36 -9.45 -13.17
N GLU A 67 8.68 -10.21 -12.34
CA GLU A 67 8.86 -11.68 -12.22
C GLU A 67 8.22 -12.48 -13.36
N LYS A 68 7.17 -11.96 -13.96
CA LYS A 68 6.37 -12.65 -14.98
C LYS A 68 6.32 -11.92 -16.31
N GLU A 69 7.33 -11.10 -16.61
CA GLU A 69 7.35 -10.23 -17.80
C GLU A 69 7.12 -11.02 -19.10
N GLU A 70 7.73 -12.19 -19.26
CA GLU A 70 7.58 -12.99 -20.49
C GLU A 70 6.14 -13.49 -20.67
N GLN A 71 5.48 -13.92 -19.61
CA GLN A 71 4.07 -14.34 -19.67
C GLN A 71 3.13 -13.15 -19.95
N LEU A 72 3.45 -11.98 -19.42
CA LEU A 72 2.68 -10.77 -19.69
C LEU A 72 2.83 -10.26 -21.11
N LYS A 73 4.00 -10.45 -21.76
CA LYS A 73 4.23 -10.12 -23.19
C LYS A 73 3.34 -10.93 -24.13
N GLU A 74 2.90 -12.12 -23.72
CA GLU A 74 1.99 -12.95 -24.54
C GLU A 74 0.58 -12.33 -24.63
N ARG A 75 0.17 -11.58 -23.59
CA ARG A 75 -1.18 -11.00 -23.49
C ARG A 75 -1.22 -9.50 -23.76
N PHE A 76 -0.22 -8.76 -23.30
CA PHE A 76 -0.24 -7.31 -23.28
C PHE A 76 0.76 -6.69 -24.25
N SER A 77 0.41 -5.53 -24.79
CA SER A 77 1.28 -4.78 -25.67
C SER A 77 2.53 -4.24 -24.97
N PRO A 78 3.65 -4.00 -25.69
CA PRO A 78 4.82 -3.35 -25.13
C PRO A 78 4.51 -1.98 -24.51
N ALA A 79 3.57 -1.23 -25.07
CA ALA A 79 3.15 0.07 -24.54
C ALA A 79 2.48 -0.07 -23.17
N PHE A 80 1.63 -1.09 -22.98
CA PHE A 80 0.99 -1.38 -21.69
C PHE A 80 2.03 -1.75 -20.61
N LEU A 81 2.99 -2.61 -20.96
CA LEU A 81 4.08 -2.96 -20.02
C LEU A 81 4.99 -1.76 -19.70
N ALA A 82 5.24 -0.89 -20.68
CA ALA A 82 5.97 0.35 -20.43
C ALA A 82 5.19 1.29 -19.49
N GLN A 83 3.87 1.36 -19.65
CA GLN A 83 2.98 2.11 -18.73
C GLN A 83 3.09 1.59 -17.30
N ILE A 84 3.01 0.28 -17.08
CA ILE A 84 3.22 -0.31 -15.75
C ILE A 84 4.57 0.11 -15.18
N LYS A 85 5.66 -0.07 -15.92
CA LYS A 85 7.02 0.28 -15.47
C LYS A 85 7.18 1.77 -15.14
N SER A 86 6.39 2.66 -15.75
CA SER A 86 6.40 4.09 -15.47
C SER A 86 5.93 4.45 -14.06
N TYR A 87 5.21 3.55 -13.39
CA TYR A 87 4.80 3.74 -11.98
C TYR A 87 5.91 3.43 -10.96
N ALA A 88 7.05 2.85 -11.36
CA ALA A 88 8.13 2.49 -10.43
C ALA A 88 8.62 3.66 -9.54
N PRO A 89 8.77 4.91 -10.02
CA PRO A 89 9.12 6.04 -9.15
C PRO A 89 8.05 6.36 -8.09
N GLN A 90 6.81 5.93 -8.29
CA GLN A 90 5.67 6.21 -7.40
C GLN A 90 5.74 5.42 -6.08
N VAL A 91 6.64 4.45 -5.95
CA VAL A 91 6.88 3.77 -4.65
C VAL A 91 7.53 4.70 -3.61
N PHE A 92 8.07 5.84 -4.05
CA PHE A 92 8.60 6.87 -3.17
C PHE A 92 7.56 7.97 -2.98
N SER A 93 6.99 8.09 -1.79
CA SER A 93 5.87 8.99 -1.48
C SER A 93 6.16 9.94 -0.30
N ILE A 94 7.43 10.27 -0.09
CA ILE A 94 7.83 11.16 1.03
C ILE A 94 7.20 12.56 0.88
N LYS A 95 7.12 13.07 -0.35
CA LYS A 95 6.53 14.38 -0.63
C LYS A 95 5.03 14.37 -0.37
N GLU A 96 4.35 13.35 -0.83
CA GLU A 96 2.91 13.15 -0.67
C GLU A 96 2.55 12.98 0.81
N MET A 97 3.33 12.18 1.56
CA MET A 97 3.15 12.02 3.01
C MET A 97 3.32 13.34 3.77
N ARG A 98 4.32 14.14 3.39
CA ARG A 98 4.53 15.48 4.00
C ARG A 98 3.35 16.39 3.72
N LYS A 99 2.91 16.45 2.45
CA LYS A 99 1.78 17.27 2.05
C LYS A 99 0.49 16.86 2.76
N ALA A 100 0.24 15.55 2.87
CA ALA A 100 -0.92 15.03 3.61
C ALA A 100 -0.90 15.47 5.09
N ARG A 101 0.27 15.42 5.74
CA ARG A 101 0.42 15.91 7.12
C ARG A 101 0.16 17.41 7.24
N GLU A 102 0.69 18.21 6.34
CA GLU A 102 0.46 19.66 6.29
C GLU A 102 -1.04 19.98 6.12
N ALA A 103 -1.75 19.14 5.36
CA ALA A 103 -3.19 19.23 5.16
C ALA A 103 -4.04 18.69 6.32
N GLY A 104 -3.41 18.26 7.43
CA GLY A 104 -4.08 17.81 8.64
C GLY A 104 -4.32 16.31 8.76
N ALA A 105 -3.75 15.50 7.87
CA ALA A 105 -3.78 14.05 8.02
C ALA A 105 -2.90 13.59 9.19
N PHE A 106 -3.36 12.57 9.88
CA PHE A 106 -2.64 11.90 10.96
C PHE A 106 -2.85 10.39 10.89
N GLY A 107 -2.22 9.61 11.80
CA GLY A 107 -2.32 8.16 11.77
C GLY A 107 -1.85 7.56 10.43
N LEU A 108 -0.86 8.20 9.78
CA LEU A 108 -0.37 7.76 8.48
C LEU A 108 0.27 6.37 8.59
N ARG A 109 -0.14 5.46 7.72
CA ARG A 109 0.36 4.09 7.65
C ARG A 109 0.65 3.69 6.21
N GLN A 110 1.88 3.27 5.98
CA GLN A 110 2.24 2.70 4.68
C GLN A 110 1.59 1.33 4.52
N ILE A 111 1.06 1.06 3.34
CA ILE A 111 0.46 -0.22 3.01
C ILE A 111 1.58 -1.16 2.57
N GLY A 112 1.91 -2.14 3.42
CA GLY A 112 2.95 -3.13 3.19
C GLY A 112 2.37 -4.50 2.84
N GLU A 113 3.06 -5.54 3.32
CA GLU A 113 2.71 -6.95 3.11
C GLU A 113 1.29 -7.28 3.56
N GLY A 114 0.57 -8.02 2.72
CA GLY A 114 -0.83 -8.38 2.89
C GLY A 114 -1.81 -7.30 2.40
N GLY A 115 -1.29 -6.21 1.83
CA GLY A 115 -2.07 -5.19 1.15
C GLY A 115 -2.92 -4.31 2.06
N ILE A 116 -3.85 -3.59 1.43
CA ILE A 116 -4.68 -2.59 2.12
C ILE A 116 -5.61 -3.22 3.16
N LEU A 117 -6.16 -4.41 2.88
CA LEU A 117 -7.07 -5.07 3.83
C LEU A 117 -6.35 -5.45 5.12
N ALA A 118 -5.12 -5.95 5.02
CA ALA A 118 -4.30 -6.27 6.19
C ALA A 118 -3.96 -5.03 7.01
N GLU A 119 -3.63 -3.90 6.35
CA GLU A 119 -3.27 -2.68 7.06
C GLU A 119 -4.48 -2.00 7.71
N LEU A 120 -5.63 -2.00 7.06
CA LEU A 120 -6.90 -1.54 7.64
C LEU A 120 -7.28 -2.35 8.89
N TYR A 121 -7.15 -3.69 8.82
CA TYR A 121 -7.37 -4.54 9.98
C TYR A 121 -6.44 -4.21 11.14
N ARG A 122 -5.12 -4.06 10.87
CA ARG A 122 -4.12 -3.72 11.88
C ARG A 122 -4.41 -2.36 12.51
N MET A 123 -4.68 -1.35 11.68
CA MET A 123 -4.98 0.02 12.09
C MET A 123 -6.18 0.06 13.06
N ALA A 124 -7.29 -0.55 12.70
CA ALA A 124 -8.48 -0.57 13.56
C ALA A 124 -8.27 -1.37 14.84
N LYS A 125 -7.56 -2.51 14.75
CA LYS A 125 -7.28 -3.35 15.92
C LYS A 125 -6.39 -2.64 16.95
N GLU A 126 -5.37 -1.92 16.50
CA GLU A 126 -4.44 -1.21 17.38
C GLU A 126 -5.11 -0.04 18.11
N GLU A 127 -6.05 0.62 17.44
CA GLU A 127 -6.80 1.74 18.04
C GLU A 127 -8.03 1.28 18.86
N GLY A 128 -8.39 0.00 18.77
CA GLY A 128 -9.57 -0.55 19.45
C GLY A 128 -10.90 -0.08 18.87
N LEU A 129 -10.90 0.28 17.57
CA LEU A 129 -12.05 0.80 16.84
C LEU A 129 -12.53 -0.19 15.77
N GLY A 130 -13.76 0.00 15.31
CA GLY A 130 -14.30 -0.63 14.13
C GLY A 130 -14.02 0.19 12.86
N LEU A 131 -14.41 -0.37 11.72
CA LEU A 131 -14.36 0.26 10.40
C LEU A 131 -15.65 -0.02 9.63
N ASP A 132 -16.13 0.98 8.92
CA ASP A 132 -17.17 0.85 7.91
C ASP A 132 -16.65 1.45 6.59
N LEU A 133 -16.37 0.59 5.62
CA LEU A 133 -15.64 0.93 4.41
C LEU A 133 -16.45 0.59 3.17
N GLU A 134 -16.19 1.35 2.08
CA GLU A 134 -16.74 1.09 0.75
C GLU A 134 -15.65 0.55 -0.17
N LEU A 135 -15.77 -0.71 -0.62
CA LEU A 135 -14.79 -1.37 -1.48
C LEU A 135 -14.56 -0.61 -2.79
N GLN A 136 -15.63 -0.09 -3.37
CA GLN A 136 -15.59 0.65 -4.64
C GLN A 136 -14.80 1.96 -4.55
N ASN A 137 -14.62 2.48 -3.34
CA ASN A 137 -13.83 3.68 -3.09
C ASN A 137 -12.32 3.40 -2.94
N ILE A 138 -11.92 2.14 -2.87
CA ILE A 138 -10.49 1.77 -2.84
C ILE A 138 -9.94 1.87 -4.26
N SER A 139 -9.19 2.94 -4.52
CA SER A 139 -8.63 3.21 -5.84
C SER A 139 -7.60 2.16 -6.25
N LEU A 140 -7.78 1.62 -7.46
CA LEU A 140 -6.84 0.72 -8.14
C LEU A 140 -6.43 1.35 -9.48
N LEU A 141 -5.22 1.06 -9.94
CA LEU A 141 -4.85 1.28 -11.33
C LEU A 141 -5.48 0.21 -12.21
N GLN A 142 -5.90 0.58 -13.41
CA GLN A 142 -6.42 -0.37 -14.39
C GLN A 142 -5.39 -1.49 -14.66
N GLU A 143 -4.13 -1.11 -14.76
CA GLU A 143 -3.02 -2.04 -14.96
C GLU A 143 -2.89 -3.03 -13.81
N THR A 144 -3.16 -2.60 -12.57
CA THR A 144 -3.17 -3.51 -11.42
C THR A 144 -4.27 -4.55 -11.56
N VAL A 145 -5.47 -4.14 -11.98
CA VAL A 145 -6.61 -5.05 -12.19
C VAL A 145 -6.26 -6.08 -13.26
N GLU A 146 -5.78 -5.64 -14.43
CA GLU A 146 -5.44 -6.50 -15.57
C GLU A 146 -4.34 -7.53 -15.22
N VAL A 147 -3.29 -7.11 -14.51
CA VAL A 147 -2.24 -8.00 -14.04
C VAL A 147 -2.78 -9.01 -13.02
N CYS A 148 -3.61 -8.56 -12.09
CA CYS A 148 -4.21 -9.43 -11.08
C CYS A 148 -5.15 -10.48 -11.72
N GLU A 149 -5.95 -10.12 -12.71
CA GLU A 149 -6.80 -11.05 -13.45
C GLU A 149 -5.99 -12.14 -14.15
N GLN A 150 -4.86 -11.78 -14.78
CA GLN A 150 -4.00 -12.73 -15.46
C GLN A 150 -3.46 -13.83 -14.54
N PHE A 151 -3.16 -13.48 -13.28
CA PHE A 151 -2.55 -14.41 -12.32
C PHE A 151 -3.50 -14.83 -11.18
N HIS A 152 -4.79 -14.48 -11.27
CA HIS A 152 -5.81 -14.77 -10.26
C HIS A 152 -5.43 -14.27 -8.86
N LEU A 153 -4.87 -13.04 -8.79
CA LEU A 153 -4.47 -12.40 -7.54
C LEU A 153 -5.54 -11.45 -7.04
N ASN A 154 -5.58 -11.24 -5.73
CA ASN A 154 -6.45 -10.24 -5.13
C ASN A 154 -5.68 -8.92 -4.95
N PRO A 155 -5.98 -7.83 -5.70
CA PRO A 155 -5.26 -6.57 -5.64
C PRO A 155 -5.32 -5.90 -4.26
N TYR A 156 -6.36 -6.15 -3.48
CA TYR A 156 -6.51 -5.60 -2.14
C TYR A 156 -5.64 -6.30 -1.09
N GLN A 157 -5.10 -7.46 -1.41
CA GLN A 157 -4.18 -8.24 -0.57
C GLN A 157 -2.74 -8.20 -1.07
N MET A 158 -2.43 -7.32 -2.00
CA MET A 158 -1.07 -7.14 -2.53
C MET A 158 -0.38 -5.94 -1.90
N THR A 159 0.90 -6.10 -1.62
CA THR A 159 1.77 -5.00 -1.15
C THR A 159 1.63 -3.75 -2.00
N SER A 160 1.63 -2.60 -1.37
CA SER A 160 1.32 -1.31 -2.00
C SER A 160 2.27 -0.20 -1.53
N THR A 161 3.55 -0.52 -1.37
CA THR A 161 4.56 0.49 -1.01
C THR A 161 4.47 1.71 -1.93
N GLY A 162 4.50 2.89 -1.33
CA GLY A 162 4.24 4.16 -2.02
C GLY A 162 2.80 4.64 -1.88
N SER A 163 1.88 3.77 -1.47
CA SER A 163 0.52 4.14 -1.10
C SER A 163 0.36 4.04 0.42
N PHE A 164 -0.50 4.84 0.99
CA PHE A 164 -0.68 4.87 2.44
C PHE A 164 -2.09 5.26 2.86
N LEU A 165 -2.46 4.78 4.03
CA LEU A 165 -3.67 5.17 4.72
C LEU A 165 -3.41 6.38 5.61
N ALA A 166 -4.42 7.21 5.78
CA ALA A 166 -4.40 8.30 6.74
C ALA A 166 -5.79 8.51 7.34
N VAL A 167 -5.82 9.19 8.48
CA VAL A 167 -7.05 9.63 9.15
C VAL A 167 -7.18 11.13 9.00
N VAL A 168 -8.38 11.59 8.69
CA VAL A 168 -8.69 13.01 8.55
C VAL A 168 -9.95 13.38 9.32
N SER A 169 -9.97 14.58 9.90
CA SER A 169 -11.14 15.09 10.62
C SER A 169 -11.99 16.00 9.74
N ASP A 170 -11.37 16.83 8.91
CA ASP A 170 -12.04 17.65 7.90
C ASP A 170 -11.78 17.04 6.53
N GLN A 171 -12.66 16.11 6.14
CA GLN A 171 -12.58 15.41 4.88
C GLN A 171 -12.62 16.37 3.67
N SER A 172 -13.52 17.35 3.69
CA SER A 172 -13.74 18.21 2.52
C SER A 172 -12.54 19.13 2.27
N ALA A 173 -11.99 19.71 3.34
CA ALA A 173 -10.79 20.54 3.24
C ALA A 173 -9.57 19.72 2.81
N PHE A 174 -9.44 18.51 3.33
CA PHE A 174 -8.34 17.63 3.00
C PHE A 174 -8.36 17.20 1.52
N LEU A 175 -9.49 16.70 1.04
CA LEU A 175 -9.63 16.25 -0.36
C LEU A 175 -9.31 17.38 -1.34
N ARG A 176 -9.82 18.60 -1.09
CA ARG A 176 -9.49 19.76 -1.92
C ARG A 176 -8.00 20.08 -1.93
N GLN A 177 -7.32 20.04 -0.78
CA GLN A 177 -5.88 20.31 -0.73
C GLN A 177 -5.05 19.23 -1.44
N MET A 178 -5.50 17.97 -1.43
CA MET A 178 -4.83 16.90 -2.18
C MET A 178 -5.04 17.06 -3.68
N GLU A 179 -6.25 17.44 -4.11
CA GLU A 179 -6.56 17.74 -5.51
C GLU A 179 -5.71 18.90 -6.03
N GLU A 180 -5.63 20.02 -5.27
CA GLU A 180 -4.76 21.15 -5.61
C GLU A 180 -3.27 20.79 -5.69
N ALA A 181 -2.86 19.76 -4.96
CA ALA A 181 -1.48 19.24 -4.98
C ALA A 181 -1.28 18.13 -6.01
N GLU A 182 -2.29 17.80 -6.81
CA GLU A 182 -2.29 16.69 -7.77
C GLU A 182 -1.93 15.32 -7.16
N ILE A 183 -2.30 15.11 -5.90
CA ILE A 183 -2.07 13.87 -5.18
C ILE A 183 -3.35 13.03 -5.22
N PRO A 184 -3.33 11.85 -5.86
CA PRO A 184 -4.49 10.96 -5.88
C PRO A 184 -4.88 10.56 -4.46
N VAL A 185 -6.15 10.77 -4.11
CA VAL A 185 -6.73 10.40 -2.83
C VAL A 185 -8.16 9.94 -3.00
N SER A 186 -8.55 8.95 -2.22
CA SER A 186 -9.93 8.50 -2.12
C SER A 186 -10.34 8.35 -0.64
N MET A 187 -11.54 8.78 -0.32
CA MET A 187 -12.17 8.52 0.97
C MET A 187 -12.79 7.14 0.93
N ILE A 188 -12.29 6.23 1.75
CA ILE A 188 -12.67 4.81 1.69
C ILE A 188 -13.65 4.39 2.78
N GLY A 189 -13.87 5.21 3.81
CA GLY A 189 -14.83 4.95 4.88
C GLY A 189 -14.49 5.69 6.16
N TYR A 190 -14.99 5.15 7.28
CA TYR A 190 -14.91 5.79 8.59
C TYR A 190 -14.55 4.79 9.69
N PHE A 191 -13.96 5.30 10.76
CA PHE A 191 -13.89 4.59 12.03
C PHE A 191 -15.25 4.55 12.71
N THR A 192 -15.55 3.45 13.39
CA THR A 192 -16.76 3.27 14.19
C THR A 192 -16.40 2.99 15.66
N ASP A 193 -17.35 3.20 16.57
CA ASP A 193 -17.18 3.00 18.02
C ASP A 193 -17.33 1.54 18.48
N ASN A 194 -17.59 0.62 17.54
CA ASN A 194 -17.65 -0.81 17.78
C ASN A 194 -16.33 -1.50 17.41
N ASN A 195 -16.29 -2.84 17.43
CA ASN A 195 -15.12 -3.61 17.01
C ASN A 195 -15.25 -4.25 15.61
N ASP A 196 -16.36 -3.99 14.92
CA ASP A 196 -16.62 -4.59 13.62
C ASP A 196 -15.78 -3.90 12.55
N LYS A 197 -15.17 -4.69 11.71
CA LYS A 197 -14.38 -4.21 10.56
C LYS A 197 -15.07 -4.69 9.32
N ILE A 198 -15.99 -3.87 8.81
CA ILE A 198 -16.81 -4.21 7.66
C ILE A 198 -16.38 -3.47 6.39
N ILE A 199 -16.58 -4.14 5.28
CA ILE A 199 -16.41 -3.58 3.95
C ILE A 199 -17.65 -3.89 3.14
N ARG A 200 -18.20 -2.86 2.49
CA ARG A 200 -19.39 -2.90 1.65
C ARG A 200 -19.02 -2.94 0.19
N ASN A 201 -19.73 -3.72 -0.57
CA ASN A 201 -19.67 -3.73 -2.03
C ASN A 201 -21.10 -3.72 -2.58
N GLY A 202 -21.67 -2.52 -2.74
CA GLY A 202 -23.10 -2.34 -2.99
C GLY A 202 -23.93 -2.86 -1.81
N GLU A 203 -24.81 -3.83 -2.05
CA GLU A 203 -25.65 -4.42 -0.99
C GLU A 203 -24.93 -5.49 -0.17
N GLU A 204 -23.78 -5.96 -0.63
CA GLU A 204 -23.03 -6.99 0.06
C GLU A 204 -22.17 -6.39 1.18
N ILE A 205 -22.28 -6.96 2.38
CA ILE A 205 -21.48 -6.59 3.55
C ILE A 205 -20.63 -7.78 3.96
N ARG A 206 -19.33 -7.56 4.07
CA ARG A 206 -18.38 -8.58 4.53
C ARG A 206 -17.55 -8.04 5.69
N TYR A 207 -17.08 -8.94 6.55
CA TYR A 207 -16.04 -8.62 7.52
C TYR A 207 -14.67 -8.67 6.86
N ILE A 208 -13.79 -7.75 7.27
CA ILE A 208 -12.39 -7.81 6.87
C ILE A 208 -11.72 -8.93 7.67
N ASP A 209 -11.20 -9.92 6.97
CA ASP A 209 -10.48 -11.04 7.57
C ASP A 209 -9.19 -10.61 8.25
N ARG A 210 -8.70 -11.47 9.14
CA ARG A 210 -7.35 -11.32 9.71
C ARG A 210 -6.31 -11.31 8.58
N PRO A 211 -5.20 -10.55 8.77
CA PRO A 211 -4.14 -10.49 7.76
C PRO A 211 -3.71 -11.88 7.29
N ALA A 212 -3.77 -12.08 5.98
CA ALA A 212 -3.27 -13.26 5.26
C ALA A 212 -1.89 -12.96 4.65
N PRO A 213 -1.14 -13.97 4.19
CA PRO A 213 0.04 -13.77 3.38
C PRO A 213 -0.27 -12.92 2.15
N ASP A 214 0.73 -12.18 1.66
CA ASP A 214 0.59 -11.32 0.50
C ASP A 214 0.20 -12.12 -0.75
N ALA A 215 -0.76 -11.61 -1.51
CA ALA A 215 -1.25 -12.28 -2.71
C ALA A 215 -0.16 -12.44 -3.79
N VAL A 216 0.86 -11.58 -3.79
CA VAL A 216 2.02 -11.70 -4.70
C VAL A 216 2.69 -13.05 -4.59
N TYR A 217 2.70 -13.68 -3.42
CA TYR A 217 3.29 -15.02 -3.27
C TYR A 217 2.58 -16.10 -4.11
N GLY A 218 1.35 -15.85 -4.53
CA GLY A 218 0.60 -16.76 -5.41
C GLY A 218 1.28 -17.04 -6.75
N ILE A 219 2.08 -16.09 -7.29
CA ILE A 219 2.79 -16.28 -8.56
C ILE A 219 3.92 -17.32 -8.49
N PHE A 220 4.38 -17.65 -7.28
CA PHE A 220 5.42 -18.65 -7.04
C PHE A 220 4.85 -20.03 -6.66
N SER A 221 3.55 -20.12 -6.45
CA SER A 221 2.88 -21.38 -6.17
C SER A 221 2.72 -22.18 -7.47
N GLU A 222 3.02 -23.47 -7.44
CA GLU A 222 2.67 -24.35 -8.56
C GLU A 222 1.15 -24.35 -8.78
N PRO A 223 0.66 -24.39 -10.03
CA PRO A 223 -0.76 -24.51 -10.29
C PRO A 223 -1.29 -25.73 -9.53
N LYS A 224 -2.25 -25.53 -8.63
CA LYS A 224 -2.96 -26.67 -8.03
C LYS A 224 -3.64 -27.40 -9.17
N GLU A 225 -3.15 -28.58 -9.51
CA GLU A 225 -3.88 -29.50 -10.39
C GLU A 225 -5.31 -29.65 -9.86
N LYS A 226 -6.28 -29.37 -10.71
CA LYS A 226 -7.71 -29.49 -10.41
C LYS A 226 -8.15 -30.92 -10.54
#